data_571b9f2b06bf63653c7b3050565de7ba
#
_entry.id   571b9f2b06bf63653c7b3050565de7ba
#
_cell.length_a   1.000
_cell.length_b   1.000
_cell.length_c   1.000
_cell.angle_alpha   90.00
_cell.angle_beta   90.00
_cell.angle_gamma   90.00
#
_symmetry.space_group_name_H-M   'P 1'
#
loop_
_entity.id
_entity.type
_entity.pdbx_description
1 polymer ?
#
loop_
_entity_poly.entity_id
_entity_poly.type
_entity_poly.pdbx_seq_one_letter_code
_entity_poly.pdbx_strand_id
1 'polypeptide(L)'
;VILERGADVDTRQADVERFWETGKLQPDSNVQFGEGGAGTFSDGKLNTLVKDKFGRNTEVLRTFVRYGADPAILYQAKPHIGTDVLSRIVKSMREEILRLGGEVHFHSQVTEILTEGGHVTGVKINAAEELPCEQLVLAPGHSARDTFSMLYENQFPMSAKPFAVGFRVEH
;
A
#
# COMPACT_ATOMS: atom_id res chain seq x y z
N VAL A 1 -10.85 10.08 -1.06
CA VAL A 1 -9.47 10.54 -0.78
C VAL A 1 -8.61 9.34 -0.43
N ILE A 2 -7.37 9.30 -0.93
CA ILE A 2 -6.33 8.33 -0.56
C ILE A 2 -5.22 9.10 0.16
N LEU A 3 -4.80 8.61 1.33
CA LEU A 3 -3.70 9.15 2.10
C LEU A 3 -2.55 8.15 2.09
N GLU A 4 -1.38 8.55 1.60
CA GLU A 4 -0.15 7.76 1.59
C GLU A 4 0.93 8.52 2.38
N ARG A 5 1.56 7.84 3.34
CA ARG A 5 2.64 8.48 4.14
C ARG A 5 3.88 8.77 3.34
N GLY A 6 4.19 7.92 2.35
CA GLY A 6 5.37 8.04 1.52
C GLY A 6 5.16 8.94 0.30
N ALA A 7 6.13 8.87 -0.60
CA ALA A 7 6.12 9.61 -1.85
C ALA A 7 5.36 8.89 -2.97
N ASP A 8 5.09 9.61 -4.05
CA ASP A 8 4.66 9.03 -5.31
C ASP A 8 5.70 8.05 -5.88
N VAL A 9 5.28 7.21 -6.81
CA VAL A 9 6.12 6.11 -7.29
C VAL A 9 7.42 6.57 -7.97
N ASP A 10 7.43 7.71 -8.64
CA ASP A 10 8.62 8.24 -9.33
C ASP A 10 9.65 8.76 -8.29
N THR A 11 9.20 9.55 -7.32
CA THR A 11 10.03 10.05 -6.20
C THR A 11 10.53 8.91 -5.34
N ARG A 12 9.64 7.95 -5.04
CA ARG A 12 9.96 6.76 -4.26
C ARG A 12 11.05 5.91 -4.91
N GLN A 13 11.03 5.76 -6.25
CA GLN A 13 12.08 5.04 -6.95
C GLN A 13 13.45 5.69 -6.74
N ALA A 14 13.53 7.01 -6.85
CA ALA A 14 14.78 7.75 -6.58
C ALA A 14 15.24 7.60 -5.12
N ASP A 15 14.32 7.56 -4.15
CA ASP A 15 14.65 7.33 -2.74
C ASP A 15 15.21 5.92 -2.50
N VAL A 16 14.66 4.91 -3.16
CA VAL A 16 15.13 3.51 -3.08
C VAL A 16 16.50 3.36 -3.74
N GLU A 17 16.71 3.94 -4.92
CA GLU A 17 18.01 3.93 -5.62
C GLU A 17 19.08 4.61 -4.76
N ARG A 18 18.78 5.79 -4.22
CA ARG A 18 19.71 6.50 -3.31
C ARG A 18 20.02 5.69 -2.05
N PHE A 19 19.05 4.98 -1.49
CA PHE A 19 19.29 4.09 -0.35
C PHE A 19 20.27 2.97 -0.72
N TRP A 20 20.12 2.34 -1.86
CA TRP A 20 21.04 1.27 -2.29
C TRP A 20 22.45 1.79 -2.59
N GLU A 21 22.59 2.99 -3.11
CA GLU A 21 23.89 3.61 -3.39
C GLU A 21 24.59 4.12 -2.12
N THR A 22 23.85 4.67 -1.18
CA THR A 22 24.41 5.43 -0.06
C THR A 22 24.20 4.79 1.33
N GLY A 23 23.32 3.82 1.44
CA GLY A 23 22.88 3.25 2.72
C GLY A 23 21.96 4.17 3.54
N LYS A 24 21.57 5.34 3.01
CA LYS A 24 20.72 6.32 3.71
C LYS A 24 19.25 6.04 3.45
N LEU A 25 18.60 5.41 4.44
CA LEU A 25 17.17 5.11 4.39
C LEU A 25 16.33 6.38 4.61
N GLN A 26 15.29 6.55 3.77
CA GLN A 26 14.19 7.46 4.03
C GLN A 26 13.08 6.71 4.78
N PRO A 27 12.75 7.08 6.02
CA PRO A 27 11.81 6.29 6.85
C PRO A 27 10.42 6.14 6.25
N ASP A 28 9.92 7.18 5.58
CA ASP A 28 8.56 7.23 5.06
C ASP A 28 8.45 6.98 3.54
N SER A 29 9.59 6.90 2.82
CA SER A 29 9.63 6.64 1.38
C SER A 29 10.75 5.65 1.05
N ASN A 30 10.41 4.37 0.87
CA ASN A 30 11.38 3.29 0.71
C ASN A 30 10.73 2.04 0.11
N VAL A 31 11.37 0.87 0.19
CA VAL A 31 10.81 -0.40 -0.33
C VAL A 31 9.54 -0.87 0.40
N GLN A 32 9.20 -0.31 1.56
CA GLN A 32 8.02 -0.69 2.34
C GLN A 32 6.88 0.33 2.24
N PHE A 33 7.22 1.62 2.19
CA PHE A 33 6.27 2.74 2.20
C PHE A 33 6.37 3.57 0.94
N GLY A 34 5.24 4.16 0.56
CA GLY A 34 5.06 4.94 -0.64
C GLY A 34 4.09 4.30 -1.63
N GLU A 35 3.74 5.03 -2.67
CA GLU A 35 2.76 4.63 -3.67
C GLU A 35 3.03 3.21 -4.22
N GLY A 36 2.00 2.38 -4.25
CA GLY A 36 2.05 0.98 -4.70
C GLY A 36 2.50 -0.03 -3.64
N GLY A 37 2.91 0.44 -2.44
CA GLY A 37 3.29 -0.43 -1.33
C GLY A 37 4.53 -1.29 -1.59
N ALA A 38 4.79 -2.28 -0.73
CA ALA A 38 5.97 -3.13 -0.83
C ALA A 38 6.03 -3.98 -2.11
N GLY A 39 4.89 -4.22 -2.76
CA GLY A 39 4.80 -4.98 -4.01
C GLY A 39 5.55 -4.34 -5.18
N THR A 40 5.59 -3.01 -5.23
CA THR A 40 6.21 -2.26 -6.34
C THR A 40 7.71 -2.51 -6.48
N PHE A 41 8.41 -2.79 -5.38
CA PHE A 41 9.85 -3.04 -5.36
C PHE A 41 10.20 -4.48 -4.97
N SER A 42 9.24 -5.41 -5.10
CA SER A 42 9.45 -6.85 -4.92
C SER A 42 9.72 -7.54 -6.26
N ASP A 43 9.78 -8.87 -6.25
CA ASP A 43 9.96 -9.66 -7.47
C ASP A 43 8.70 -9.75 -8.36
N GLY A 44 7.66 -8.98 -8.07
CA GLY A 44 6.47 -8.84 -8.90
C GLY A 44 5.54 -10.05 -8.96
N LYS A 45 5.71 -11.01 -8.07
CA LYS A 45 4.82 -12.18 -7.98
C LYS A 45 3.43 -11.79 -7.47
N LEU A 46 2.40 -12.18 -8.21
CA LEU A 46 0.99 -11.95 -7.87
C LEU A 46 0.32 -13.19 -7.27
N ASN A 47 1.08 -14.00 -6.53
CA ASN A 47 0.57 -15.23 -5.96
C ASN A 47 -0.20 -14.96 -4.66
N THR A 48 -1.35 -15.62 -4.53
CA THR A 48 -2.14 -15.61 -3.29
C THR A 48 -2.62 -17.02 -2.96
N LEU A 49 -2.71 -17.32 -1.67
CA LEU A 49 -3.33 -18.57 -1.18
C LEU A 49 -4.85 -18.40 -0.97
N VAL A 50 -5.38 -17.21 -1.14
CA VAL A 50 -6.80 -16.91 -1.01
C VAL A 50 -7.55 -17.53 -2.19
N LYS A 51 -8.56 -18.37 -1.90
CA LYS A 51 -9.46 -18.91 -2.94
C LYS A 51 -10.37 -17.80 -3.45
N ASP A 52 -10.40 -17.62 -4.76
CA ASP A 52 -11.20 -16.56 -5.42
C ASP A 52 -12.67 -16.96 -5.58
N LYS A 53 -13.34 -17.19 -4.45
CA LYS A 53 -14.74 -17.61 -4.41
C LYS A 53 -15.71 -16.64 -5.10
N PHE A 54 -15.37 -15.36 -5.15
CA PHE A 54 -16.23 -14.28 -5.63
C PHE A 54 -15.66 -13.54 -6.84
N GLY A 55 -14.59 -14.03 -7.45
CA GLY A 55 -13.94 -13.38 -8.60
C GLY A 55 -13.17 -12.09 -8.28
N ARG A 56 -12.94 -11.78 -6.99
CA ARG A 56 -12.29 -10.52 -6.57
C ARG A 56 -10.81 -10.46 -6.96
N ASN A 57 -10.08 -11.57 -6.83
CA ASN A 57 -8.69 -11.63 -7.25
C ASN A 57 -8.59 -11.48 -8.78
N THR A 58 -9.49 -12.14 -9.51
CA THR A 58 -9.59 -12.01 -10.97
C THR A 58 -9.87 -10.56 -11.38
N GLU A 59 -10.74 -9.84 -10.66
CA GLU A 59 -11.02 -8.43 -10.96
C GLU A 59 -9.82 -7.53 -10.70
N VAL A 60 -9.01 -7.81 -9.66
CA VAL A 60 -7.73 -7.10 -9.44
C VAL A 60 -6.78 -7.32 -10.62
N LEU A 61 -6.63 -8.56 -11.11
CA LEU A 61 -5.78 -8.85 -12.27
C LEU A 61 -6.30 -8.17 -13.55
N ARG A 62 -7.62 -8.14 -13.77
CA ARG A 62 -8.23 -7.40 -14.88
C ARG A 62 -7.97 -5.90 -14.79
N THR A 63 -8.00 -5.36 -13.58
CA THR A 63 -7.65 -3.96 -13.34
C THR A 63 -6.19 -3.71 -13.74
N PHE A 64 -5.25 -4.55 -13.34
CA PHE A 64 -3.86 -4.40 -13.76
C PHE A 64 -3.70 -4.48 -15.29
N VAL A 65 -4.41 -5.39 -15.96
CA VAL A 65 -4.41 -5.47 -17.43
C VAL A 65 -4.96 -4.19 -18.05
N ARG A 66 -6.04 -3.64 -17.51
CA ARG A 66 -6.63 -2.37 -17.98
C ARG A 66 -5.63 -1.21 -17.91
N TYR A 67 -4.71 -1.22 -16.94
CA TYR A 67 -3.70 -0.18 -16.74
C TYR A 67 -2.30 -0.58 -17.25
N GLY A 68 -2.19 -1.62 -18.07
CA GLY A 68 -0.99 -1.90 -18.85
C GLY A 68 -0.22 -3.16 -18.50
N ALA A 69 -0.76 -4.06 -17.66
CA ALA A 69 -0.18 -5.39 -17.50
C ALA A 69 -0.45 -6.27 -18.70
N ASP A 70 0.45 -7.25 -18.91
CA ASP A 70 0.24 -8.28 -19.94
C ASP A 70 -1.02 -9.10 -19.63
N PRO A 71 -1.97 -9.26 -20.58
CA PRO A 71 -3.16 -10.10 -20.40
C PRO A 71 -2.86 -11.54 -19.99
N ALA A 72 -1.65 -12.03 -20.23
CA ALA A 72 -1.22 -13.38 -19.83
C ALA A 72 -1.35 -13.63 -18.33
N ILE A 73 -1.29 -12.59 -17.49
CA ILE A 73 -1.48 -12.72 -16.02
C ILE A 73 -2.85 -13.29 -15.64
N LEU A 74 -3.85 -13.22 -16.51
CA LEU A 74 -5.20 -13.71 -16.24
C LEU A 74 -5.32 -15.24 -16.28
N TYR A 75 -4.39 -15.93 -16.98
CA TYR A 75 -4.44 -17.39 -17.18
C TYR A 75 -3.15 -18.11 -16.78
N GLN A 76 -2.09 -17.39 -16.45
CA GLN A 76 -0.86 -18.00 -15.95
C GLN A 76 -1.07 -18.55 -14.54
N ALA A 77 -0.54 -19.73 -14.27
CA ALA A 77 -0.62 -20.36 -12.93
C ALA A 77 0.13 -19.60 -11.84
N LYS A 78 1.18 -18.86 -12.21
CA LYS A 78 2.01 -18.03 -11.32
C LYS A 78 2.25 -16.68 -12.00
N PRO A 79 1.25 -15.80 -12.01
CA PRO A 79 1.36 -14.52 -12.69
C PRO A 79 2.46 -13.65 -12.05
N HIS A 80 3.17 -12.94 -12.90
CA HIS A 80 4.27 -12.07 -12.52
C HIS A 80 4.19 -10.77 -13.32
N ILE A 81 4.42 -9.63 -12.66
CA ILE A 81 4.55 -8.32 -13.30
C ILE A 81 5.89 -7.74 -12.88
N GLY A 82 6.75 -7.38 -13.86
CA GLY A 82 8.02 -6.72 -13.57
C GLY A 82 7.82 -5.41 -12.79
N THR A 83 8.79 -5.05 -11.97
CA THR A 83 8.71 -3.86 -11.09
C THR A 83 8.55 -2.57 -11.88
N ASP A 84 9.21 -2.44 -13.03
CA ASP A 84 9.08 -1.31 -13.95
C ASP A 84 7.68 -1.18 -14.56
N VAL A 85 7.06 -2.31 -14.91
CA VAL A 85 5.68 -2.35 -15.41
C VAL A 85 4.71 -2.01 -14.30
N LEU A 86 4.91 -2.57 -13.09
CA LEU A 86 4.04 -2.34 -11.95
C LEU A 86 4.05 -0.87 -11.52
N SER A 87 5.19 -0.21 -11.52
CA SER A 87 5.30 1.23 -11.25
C SER A 87 4.47 2.07 -12.22
N ARG A 88 4.49 1.75 -13.51
CA ARG A 88 3.66 2.41 -14.52
C ARG A 88 2.16 2.16 -14.32
N ILE A 89 1.79 0.93 -13.97
CA ILE A 89 0.39 0.57 -13.70
C ILE A 89 -0.13 1.38 -12.51
N VAL A 90 0.61 1.42 -11.41
CA VAL A 90 0.23 2.16 -10.18
C VAL A 90 0.06 3.64 -10.49
N LYS A 91 0.98 4.25 -11.24
CA LYS A 91 0.88 5.63 -11.69
C LYS A 91 -0.37 5.86 -12.54
N SER A 92 -0.64 5.01 -13.52
CA SER A 92 -1.82 5.12 -14.38
C SER A 92 -3.12 4.96 -13.58
N MET A 93 -3.16 4.10 -12.56
CA MET A 93 -4.30 3.97 -11.66
C MET A 93 -4.54 5.24 -10.85
N ARG A 94 -3.48 5.86 -10.33
CA ARG A 94 -3.57 7.16 -9.63
C ARG A 94 -4.11 8.25 -10.57
N GLU A 95 -3.57 8.36 -11.77
CA GLU A 95 -4.01 9.34 -12.76
C GLU A 95 -5.51 9.17 -13.09
N GLU A 96 -5.99 7.93 -13.17
CA GLU A 96 -7.42 7.66 -13.36
C GLU A 96 -8.26 8.06 -12.15
N ILE A 97 -7.78 7.83 -10.92
CA ILE A 97 -8.46 8.29 -9.69
C ILE A 97 -8.62 9.81 -9.72
N LEU A 98 -7.55 10.53 -10.05
CA LEU A 98 -7.57 12.00 -10.15
C LEU A 98 -8.52 12.47 -11.26
N ARG A 99 -8.49 11.81 -12.43
CA ARG A 99 -9.40 12.12 -13.55
C ARG A 99 -10.88 11.94 -13.18
N LEU A 100 -11.18 10.97 -12.31
CA LEU A 100 -12.53 10.69 -11.81
C LEU A 100 -12.95 11.61 -10.66
N GLY A 101 -12.13 12.59 -10.28
CA GLY A 101 -12.41 13.54 -9.20
C GLY A 101 -12.03 13.03 -7.81
N GLY A 102 -11.28 11.92 -7.73
CA GLY A 102 -10.66 11.47 -6.48
C GLY A 102 -9.44 12.31 -6.13
N GLU A 103 -8.95 12.14 -4.91
CA GLU A 103 -7.76 12.84 -4.40
C GLU A 103 -6.75 11.81 -3.88
N VAL A 104 -5.47 12.09 -4.11
CA VAL A 104 -4.35 11.30 -3.57
C VAL A 104 -3.35 12.26 -2.94
N HIS A 105 -3.14 12.13 -1.63
CA HIS A 105 -2.25 12.96 -0.86
C HIS A 105 -1.05 12.12 -0.41
N PHE A 106 0.14 12.51 -0.87
CA PHE A 106 1.41 11.92 -0.43
C PHE A 106 1.96 12.65 0.80
N HIS A 107 2.92 12.04 1.49
CA HIS A 107 3.47 12.56 2.74
C HIS A 107 2.40 12.82 3.80
N SER A 108 1.34 12.02 3.77
CA SER A 108 0.12 12.18 4.56
C SER A 108 -0.10 10.97 5.45
N GLN A 109 0.60 10.94 6.58
CA GLN A 109 0.51 9.86 7.55
C GLN A 109 -0.73 10.04 8.42
N VAL A 110 -1.61 9.03 8.45
CA VAL A 110 -2.71 9.00 9.42
C VAL A 110 -2.13 8.65 10.80
N THR A 111 -2.21 9.60 11.73
CA THR A 111 -1.66 9.50 13.08
C THR A 111 -2.71 9.20 14.15
N GLU A 112 -3.99 9.43 13.84
CA GLU A 112 -5.10 9.17 14.76
C GLU A 112 -6.39 8.92 13.96
N ILE A 113 -7.28 8.06 14.49
CA ILE A 113 -8.64 7.87 13.99
C ILE A 113 -9.60 8.53 14.97
N LEU A 114 -10.34 9.52 14.50
CA LEU A 114 -11.31 10.24 15.30
C LEU A 114 -12.64 9.47 15.33
N THR A 115 -13.18 9.28 16.53
CA THR A 115 -14.43 8.56 16.73
C THR A 115 -15.34 9.26 17.72
N GLU A 116 -16.64 9.22 17.47
CA GLU A 116 -17.66 9.70 18.39
C GLU A 116 -18.82 8.71 18.42
N GLY A 117 -19.27 8.34 19.62
CA GLY A 117 -20.38 7.39 19.78
C GLY A 117 -20.14 6.01 19.14
N GLY A 118 -18.88 5.59 18.96
CA GLY A 118 -18.53 4.34 18.32
C GLY A 118 -18.48 4.39 16.77
N HIS A 119 -18.63 5.56 16.20
CA HIS A 119 -18.55 5.79 14.76
C HIS A 119 -17.29 6.59 14.40
N VAL A 120 -16.71 6.32 13.24
CA VAL A 120 -15.61 7.13 12.69
C VAL A 120 -16.16 8.48 12.27
N THR A 121 -15.50 9.56 12.69
CA THR A 121 -15.84 10.93 12.30
C THR A 121 -14.75 11.61 11.49
N GLY A 122 -13.54 11.06 11.49
CA GLY A 122 -12.43 11.60 10.73
C GLY A 122 -11.12 10.91 11.02
N VAL A 123 -10.05 11.46 10.46
CA VAL A 123 -8.67 11.07 10.74
C VAL A 123 -7.82 12.31 10.98
N LYS A 124 -6.76 12.16 11.77
CA LYS A 124 -5.74 13.19 11.93
C LYS A 124 -4.53 12.83 11.08
N ILE A 125 -4.05 13.79 10.31
CA ILE A 125 -2.93 13.66 9.38
C ILE A 125 -1.72 14.39 9.96
N ASN A 126 -0.57 13.73 10.00
CA ASN A 126 0.71 14.28 10.45
C ASN A 126 0.63 14.93 11.84
N ALA A 127 -0.24 14.43 12.71
CA ALA A 127 -0.53 14.96 14.05
C ALA A 127 -1.03 16.42 14.09
N ALA A 128 -1.47 16.98 12.97
CA ALA A 128 -1.85 18.41 12.85
C ALA A 128 -3.20 18.63 12.17
N GLU A 129 -3.41 18.09 10.99
CA GLU A 129 -4.60 18.33 10.17
C GLU A 129 -5.68 17.29 10.43
N GLU A 130 -6.94 17.71 10.52
CA GLU A 130 -8.08 16.80 10.64
C GLU A 130 -8.86 16.76 9.33
N LEU A 131 -9.09 15.54 8.83
CA LEU A 131 -9.91 15.28 7.66
C LEU A 131 -11.17 14.53 8.09
N PRO A 132 -12.36 15.12 7.98
CA PRO A 132 -13.59 14.45 8.32
C PRO A 132 -13.92 13.32 7.33
N CYS A 133 -14.37 12.18 7.86
CA CYS A 133 -14.87 11.07 7.06
C CYS A 133 -15.81 10.19 7.89
N GLU A 134 -16.79 9.58 7.25
CA GLU A 134 -17.72 8.63 7.87
C GLU A 134 -17.34 7.17 7.62
N GLN A 135 -16.49 6.93 6.63
CA GLN A 135 -16.00 5.60 6.25
C GLN A 135 -14.49 5.65 6.05
N LEU A 136 -13.79 4.74 6.68
CA LEU A 136 -12.35 4.61 6.62
C LEU A 136 -11.94 3.20 6.21
N VAL A 137 -11.11 3.08 5.18
CA VAL A 137 -10.45 1.83 4.80
C VAL A 137 -8.99 1.89 5.23
N LEU A 138 -8.62 1.02 6.17
CA LEU A 138 -7.23 0.88 6.62
C LEU A 138 -6.50 -0.15 5.77
N ALA A 139 -5.50 0.30 5.04
CA ALA A 139 -4.63 -0.53 4.22
C ALA A 139 -3.13 -0.20 4.43
N PRO A 140 -2.64 -0.13 5.70
CA PRO A 140 -1.33 0.42 6.03
C PRO A 140 -0.16 -0.48 5.62
N GLY A 141 -0.44 -1.72 5.21
CA GLY A 141 0.58 -2.73 4.93
C GLY A 141 1.17 -3.35 6.21
N HIS A 142 2.00 -4.37 6.01
CA HIS A 142 2.59 -5.16 7.11
C HIS A 142 3.54 -4.36 8.02
N SER A 143 4.25 -3.38 7.47
CA SER A 143 5.37 -2.70 8.15
C SER A 143 4.96 -1.46 8.96
N ALA A 144 3.70 -1.04 8.89
CA ALA A 144 3.19 0.16 9.57
C ALA A 144 2.96 -0.10 11.08
N ARG A 145 4.04 -0.34 11.83
CA ARG A 145 4.01 -0.69 13.26
C ARG A 145 3.44 0.42 14.12
N ASP A 146 3.75 1.65 13.80
CA ASP A 146 3.22 2.85 14.42
C ASP A 146 1.69 2.95 14.28
N THR A 147 1.14 2.63 13.10
CA THR A 147 -0.31 2.55 12.91
C THR A 147 -0.92 1.44 13.79
N PHE A 148 -0.28 0.27 13.88
CA PHE A 148 -0.76 -0.80 14.77
C PHE A 148 -0.68 -0.41 16.25
N SER A 149 0.37 0.29 16.67
CA SER A 149 0.49 0.82 18.04
C SER A 149 -0.62 1.83 18.32
N MET A 150 -0.86 2.78 17.42
CA MET A 150 -1.94 3.75 17.52
C MET A 150 -3.31 3.07 17.66
N LEU A 151 -3.61 2.06 16.84
CA LEU A 151 -4.86 1.30 16.95
C LEU A 151 -4.99 0.59 18.30
N TYR A 152 -3.92 -0.02 18.79
CA TYR A 152 -3.89 -0.70 20.08
C TYR A 152 -4.09 0.25 21.25
N GLU A 153 -3.39 1.38 21.28
CA GLU A 153 -3.47 2.41 22.31
C GLU A 153 -4.86 3.04 22.37
N ASN A 154 -5.51 3.20 21.21
CA ASN A 154 -6.88 3.70 21.12
C ASN A 154 -7.96 2.60 21.28
N GLN A 155 -7.56 1.41 21.77
CA GLN A 155 -8.46 0.31 22.11
C GLN A 155 -9.32 -0.23 20.96
N PHE A 156 -8.84 -0.09 19.70
CA PHE A 156 -9.48 -0.78 18.59
C PHE A 156 -9.36 -2.30 18.77
N PRO A 157 -10.42 -3.08 18.49
CA PRO A 157 -10.38 -4.53 18.64
C PRO A 157 -9.31 -5.16 17.74
N MET A 158 -8.31 -5.77 18.34
CA MET A 158 -7.20 -6.43 17.66
C MET A 158 -6.99 -7.84 18.21
N SER A 159 -6.54 -8.75 17.35
CA SER A 159 -6.13 -10.09 17.75
C SER A 159 -4.76 -10.44 17.19
N ALA A 160 -3.95 -11.14 17.98
CA ALA A 160 -2.67 -11.66 17.52
C ALA A 160 -2.87 -12.68 16.40
N LYS A 161 -2.08 -12.57 15.34
CA LYS A 161 -2.07 -13.53 14.24
C LYS A 161 -0.74 -14.27 14.21
N PRO A 162 -0.75 -15.62 14.12
CA PRO A 162 0.50 -16.37 13.96
C PRO A 162 1.18 -16.00 12.64
N PHE A 163 2.50 -15.97 12.65
CA PHE A 163 3.31 -15.72 11.48
C PHE A 163 4.52 -16.65 11.47
N ALA A 164 5.10 -16.88 10.29
CA ALA A 164 6.30 -17.68 10.12
C ALA A 164 7.54 -16.78 10.21
N VAL A 165 8.53 -17.22 10.98
CA VAL A 165 9.84 -16.58 11.08
C VAL A 165 10.88 -17.55 10.56
N GLY A 166 11.85 -17.03 9.79
CA GLY A 166 12.97 -17.80 9.28
C GLY A 166 14.16 -16.92 8.97
N PHE A 167 15.30 -17.56 8.79
CA PHE A 167 16.53 -16.92 8.35
C PHE A 167 16.84 -17.32 6.92
N ARG A 168 17.36 -16.39 6.15
CA ARG A 168 18.02 -16.70 4.88
C ARG A 168 19.51 -16.84 5.16
N VAL A 169 20.06 -17.98 4.76
CA VAL A 169 21.51 -18.26 4.86
C VAL A 169 22.08 -18.25 3.45
N GLU A 170 23.16 -17.51 3.25
CA GLU A 170 23.97 -17.58 2.03
C GLU A 170 25.04 -18.64 2.19
N HIS A 171 25.33 -19.37 1.12
CA HIS A 171 26.34 -20.44 1.06
C HIS A 171 27.62 -19.95 0.43
#